data_356cd550b6c80c4c58becd2526f04f32
#
_entry.id   356cd550b6c80c4c58becd2526f04f32
#
_cell.length_a   1.000
_cell.length_b   1.000
_cell.length_c   1.000
_cell.angle_alpha   90.00
_cell.angle_beta   90.00
_cell.angle_gamma   90.00
#
_symmetry.space_group_name_H-M   'P 1'
#
loop_
_entity.id
_entity.type
_entity.pdbx_description
1 polymer ?
#
loop_
_entity_poly.entity_id
_entity_poly.type
_entity_poly.pdbx_seq_one_letter_code
_entity_poly.pdbx_strand_id
1 'polypeptide(L)'
;YSSSDSYCEIAGISILSLLEHNRNVKELNLYLIDNQISAENKQKLEGMIASFGRTLTYLAHPDIEKRSATEINVGRWNISTFYRLFLPSMLPETVKKVLFIDCDTLVMQDLTPLWEMDMGDKWLYGVDDCRGAAYRTNLGLQPTDNYINNGVLLVDLDAWRKNNVEDMFL
;
A
#
# COMPACT_ATOMS: atom_id res chain seq x y z
N TYR A 1 1.74 2.99 3.12
CA TYR A 1 2.56 3.66 2.10
C TYR A 1 3.87 2.92 1.83
N SER A 2 4.50 3.21 0.69
CA SER A 2 5.86 2.77 0.36
C SER A 2 6.59 3.92 -0.32
N SER A 3 7.80 4.27 0.12
CA SER A 3 8.55 5.38 -0.47
C SER A 3 10.05 5.13 -0.49
N SER A 4 10.72 5.63 -1.53
CA SER A 4 12.16 5.83 -1.55
C SER A 4 12.52 7.25 -1.11
N ASP A 5 13.81 7.53 -0.94
CA ASP A 5 14.26 8.86 -0.55
C ASP A 5 13.85 9.94 -1.56
N SER A 6 13.98 9.66 -2.86
CA SER A 6 13.59 10.59 -3.93
C SER A 6 12.10 10.86 -4.03
N TYR A 7 11.24 9.99 -3.49
CA TYR A 7 9.78 10.14 -3.46
C TYR A 7 9.26 10.63 -2.09
N CYS A 8 10.13 10.88 -1.13
CA CYS A 8 9.76 11.16 0.24
C CYS A 8 8.93 12.45 0.38
N GLU A 9 9.22 13.49 -0.39
CA GLU A 9 8.43 14.72 -0.39
C GLU A 9 7.02 14.49 -0.91
N ILE A 10 6.88 13.70 -1.98
CA ILE A 10 5.58 13.32 -2.56
C ILE A 10 4.79 12.51 -1.53
N ALA A 11 5.43 11.52 -0.90
CA ALA A 11 4.83 10.75 0.18
C ALA A 11 4.38 11.64 1.35
N GLY A 12 5.19 12.65 1.70
CA GLY A 12 4.87 13.62 2.72
C GLY A 12 3.61 14.42 2.41
N ILE A 13 3.43 14.85 1.16
CA ILE A 13 2.23 15.57 0.71
C ILE A 13 1.00 14.66 0.78
N SER A 14 1.12 13.40 0.36
CA SER A 14 0.03 12.42 0.45
C SER A 14 -0.37 12.16 1.90
N ILE A 15 0.60 11.91 2.78
CA ILE A 15 0.35 11.68 4.21
C ILE A 15 -0.25 12.94 4.86
N LEU A 16 0.24 14.13 4.52
CA LEU A 16 -0.33 15.39 5.01
C LEU A 16 -1.80 15.51 4.62
N SER A 17 -2.15 15.23 3.37
CA SER A 17 -3.53 15.27 2.90
C SER A 17 -4.43 14.28 3.64
N LEU A 18 -3.91 13.06 3.91
CA LEU A 18 -4.60 12.07 4.73
C LEU A 18 -4.88 12.62 6.14
N LEU A 19 -3.86 13.16 6.80
CA LEU A 19 -3.98 13.68 8.17
C LEU A 19 -4.93 14.87 8.26
N GLU A 20 -4.89 15.78 7.27
CA GLU A 20 -5.79 16.93 7.21
C GLU A 20 -7.26 16.54 7.12
N HIS A 21 -7.59 15.57 6.28
CA HIS A 21 -8.98 15.17 6.06
C HIS A 21 -9.50 14.13 7.05
N ASN A 22 -8.62 13.59 7.91
CA ASN A 22 -8.96 12.54 8.88
C ASN A 22 -8.58 12.92 10.32
N ARG A 23 -8.61 14.21 10.66
CA ARG A 23 -8.28 14.75 12.01
C ARG A 23 -9.14 14.14 13.11
N ASN A 24 -10.40 13.82 12.80
CA ASN A 24 -11.38 13.30 13.75
C ASN A 24 -11.26 11.79 14.00
N VAL A 25 -10.47 11.08 13.23
CA VAL A 25 -10.21 9.64 13.42
C VAL A 25 -9.43 9.45 14.72
N LYS A 26 -10.01 8.73 15.68
CA LYS A 26 -9.40 8.57 17.01
C LYS A 26 -8.09 7.79 16.95
N GLU A 27 -8.10 6.69 16.22
CA GLU A 27 -6.95 5.80 16.06
C GLU A 27 -6.58 5.69 14.59
N LEU A 28 -5.38 6.16 14.25
CA LEU A 28 -4.84 6.11 12.91
C LEU A 28 -3.37 5.70 13.02
N ASN A 29 -3.10 4.46 12.65
CA ASN A 29 -1.77 3.87 12.66
C ASN A 29 -1.15 4.01 11.26
N LEU A 30 -0.05 4.75 11.17
CA LEU A 30 0.66 5.00 9.91
C LEU A 30 1.86 4.08 9.80
N TYR A 31 1.95 3.38 8.66
CA TYR A 31 3.07 2.53 8.29
C TYR A 31 3.67 3.00 6.96
N LEU A 32 4.98 3.08 6.91
CA LEU A 32 5.73 3.42 5.70
C LEU A 32 6.79 2.37 5.43
N ILE A 33 6.69 1.68 4.30
CA ILE A 33 7.73 0.78 3.84
C ILE A 33 8.92 1.64 3.42
N ASP A 34 10.02 1.48 4.14
CA ASP A 34 11.24 2.27 3.98
C ASP A 34 12.12 1.66 2.90
N ASN A 35 12.17 2.30 1.74
CA ASN A 35 13.10 1.96 0.69
C ASN A 35 14.27 2.96 0.69
N GLN A 36 15.12 2.87 1.72
CA GLN A 36 16.35 3.66 1.90
C GLN A 36 16.10 5.18 2.05
N ILE A 37 15.08 5.56 2.80
CA ILE A 37 14.80 6.97 3.12
C ILE A 37 15.91 7.51 4.04
N SER A 38 16.46 8.67 3.69
CA SER A 38 17.50 9.34 4.46
C SER A 38 17.00 9.77 5.86
N ALA A 39 17.94 9.90 6.80
CA ALA A 39 17.62 10.37 8.15
C ALA A 39 17.02 11.78 8.14
N GLU A 40 17.47 12.64 7.24
CA GLU A 40 16.93 14.00 7.07
C GLU A 40 15.45 13.97 6.66
N ASN A 41 15.12 13.16 5.64
CA ASN A 41 13.75 13.05 5.15
C ASN A 41 12.84 12.35 6.18
N LYS A 42 13.33 11.35 6.91
CA LYS A 42 12.61 10.76 8.05
C LYS A 42 12.27 11.80 9.10
N GLN A 43 13.24 12.62 9.49
CA GLN A 43 13.01 13.67 10.48
C GLN A 43 11.96 14.70 10.04
N LYS A 44 11.95 15.08 8.74
CA LYS A 44 10.93 15.97 8.18
C LYS A 44 9.54 15.34 8.24
N LEU A 45 9.41 14.07 7.82
CA LEU A 45 8.14 13.34 7.89
C LEU A 45 7.63 13.20 9.31
N GLU A 46 8.48 12.77 10.23
CA GLU A 46 8.13 12.59 11.64
C GLU A 46 7.71 13.91 12.29
N GLY A 47 8.42 15.00 12.00
CA GLY A 47 8.07 16.33 12.51
C GLY A 47 6.68 16.79 12.02
N MET A 48 6.39 16.59 10.75
CA MET A 48 5.08 16.89 10.18
C MET A 48 3.99 16.02 10.80
N ILE A 49 4.17 14.71 10.89
CA ILE A 49 3.19 13.76 11.44
C ILE A 49 2.96 14.02 12.94
N ALA A 50 4.01 14.33 13.69
CA ALA A 50 3.93 14.66 15.10
C ALA A 50 3.11 15.94 15.36
N SER A 51 3.10 16.91 14.44
CA SER A 51 2.26 18.11 14.55
C SER A 51 0.75 17.81 14.54
N PHE A 52 0.36 16.63 14.05
CA PHE A 52 -1.00 16.10 14.12
C PHE A 52 -1.25 15.20 15.34
N GLY A 53 -0.28 15.06 16.24
CA GLY A 53 -0.35 14.14 17.38
C GLY A 53 -0.30 12.67 16.97
N ARG A 54 0.32 12.37 15.84
CA ARG A 54 0.44 11.01 15.29
C ARG A 54 1.90 10.56 15.25
N THR A 55 2.10 9.27 15.04
CA THR A 55 3.40 8.64 14.86
C THR A 55 3.46 7.84 13.57
N LEU A 56 4.67 7.68 13.04
CA LEU A 56 4.94 6.88 11.86
C LEU A 56 5.78 5.67 12.25
N THR A 57 5.37 4.49 11.81
CA THR A 57 6.14 3.26 11.94
C THR A 57 6.78 2.92 10.60
N TYR A 58 8.10 2.85 10.58
CA TYR A 58 8.84 2.39 9.40
C TYR A 58 8.87 0.85 9.37
N LEU A 59 8.58 0.29 8.21
CA LEU A 59 8.70 -1.13 7.93
C LEU A 59 9.93 -1.35 7.05
N ALA A 60 10.78 -2.30 7.40
CA ALA A 60 11.84 -2.72 6.50
C ALA A 60 11.23 -3.29 5.22
N HIS A 61 11.77 -2.93 4.06
CA HIS A 61 11.31 -3.51 2.80
C HIS A 61 11.58 -5.01 2.75
N PRO A 62 10.71 -5.81 2.11
CA PRO A 62 10.92 -7.25 1.98
C PRO A 62 12.08 -7.51 1.03
N ASP A 63 12.91 -8.52 1.34
CA ASP A 63 13.98 -8.97 0.44
C ASP A 63 13.40 -9.97 -0.58
N ILE A 64 12.69 -9.43 -1.56
CA ILE A 64 11.95 -10.23 -2.54
C ILE A 64 12.92 -11.07 -3.38
N GLU A 65 14.06 -10.51 -3.77
CA GLU A 65 15.04 -11.18 -4.62
C GLU A 65 15.62 -12.43 -3.95
N LYS A 66 15.81 -12.41 -2.62
CA LYS A 66 16.24 -13.61 -1.89
C LYS A 66 15.13 -14.63 -1.65
N ARG A 67 13.88 -14.19 -1.64
CA ARG A 67 12.72 -15.07 -1.42
C ARG A 67 12.25 -15.74 -2.70
N SER A 68 12.46 -15.12 -3.86
CA SER A 68 12.05 -15.67 -5.15
C SER A 68 13.02 -16.76 -5.63
N ALA A 69 12.48 -17.86 -6.11
CA ALA A 69 13.26 -18.94 -6.75
C ALA A 69 13.74 -18.57 -8.16
N THR A 70 13.19 -17.52 -8.76
CA THR A 70 13.50 -17.05 -10.11
C THR A 70 13.78 -15.55 -10.12
N GLU A 71 14.49 -15.09 -11.14
CA GLU A 71 14.69 -13.65 -11.36
C GLU A 71 13.32 -12.99 -11.65
N ILE A 72 13.00 -11.94 -10.88
CA ILE A 72 11.76 -11.20 -11.05
C ILE A 72 11.98 -10.14 -12.11
N ASN A 73 11.34 -10.30 -13.27
CA ASN A 73 11.35 -9.29 -14.30
C ASN A 73 10.36 -8.17 -13.97
N VAL A 74 10.88 -7.07 -13.44
CA VAL A 74 10.06 -5.89 -13.11
C VAL A 74 9.76 -4.98 -14.32
N GLY A 75 10.32 -5.31 -15.50
CA GLY A 75 10.18 -4.49 -16.70
C GLY A 75 10.68 -3.07 -16.48
N ARG A 76 9.83 -2.07 -16.69
CA ARG A 76 10.14 -0.64 -16.47
C ARG A 76 9.91 -0.17 -15.02
N TRP A 77 9.37 -1.03 -14.16
CA TRP A 77 9.00 -0.69 -12.79
C TRP A 77 10.13 -0.99 -11.82
N ASN A 78 10.12 -0.37 -10.67
CA ASN A 78 11.01 -0.71 -9.57
C ASN A 78 10.42 -1.89 -8.79
N ILE A 79 11.28 -2.74 -8.22
CA ILE A 79 10.89 -3.86 -7.36
C ILE A 79 9.99 -3.42 -6.19
N SER A 80 10.15 -2.19 -5.71
CA SER A 80 9.32 -1.62 -4.64
C SER A 80 7.83 -1.57 -4.97
N THR A 81 7.45 -1.61 -6.26
CA THR A 81 6.05 -1.71 -6.67
C THR A 81 5.38 -2.97 -6.14
N PHE A 82 6.15 -4.03 -5.91
CA PHE A 82 5.64 -5.31 -5.40
C PHE A 82 5.64 -5.40 -3.87
N TYR A 83 6.25 -4.45 -3.14
CA TYR A 83 6.32 -4.51 -1.67
C TYR A 83 4.94 -4.62 -1.02
N ARG A 84 3.90 -4.05 -1.62
CA ARG A 84 2.51 -4.15 -1.14
C ARG A 84 1.98 -5.58 -1.05
N LEU A 85 2.53 -6.52 -1.82
CA LEU A 85 2.14 -7.93 -1.78
C LEU A 85 2.68 -8.65 -0.54
N PHE A 86 3.66 -8.05 0.15
CA PHE A 86 4.33 -8.59 1.34
C PHE A 86 3.83 -7.96 2.65
N LEU A 87 2.74 -7.20 2.61
CA LEU A 87 2.12 -6.62 3.80
C LEU A 87 1.79 -7.65 4.89
N PRO A 88 1.36 -8.90 4.56
CA PRO A 88 1.09 -9.93 5.56
C PRO A 88 2.28 -10.25 6.47
N SER A 89 3.49 -10.38 5.92
CA SER A 89 4.70 -10.69 6.69
C SER A 89 5.35 -9.45 7.31
N MET A 90 5.08 -8.26 6.77
CA MET A 90 5.68 -7.01 7.24
C MET A 90 4.92 -6.38 8.41
N LEU A 91 3.61 -6.61 8.50
CA LEU A 91 2.75 -6.03 9.52
C LEU A 91 2.51 -7.02 10.67
N PRO A 92 2.38 -6.52 11.92
CA PRO A 92 2.06 -7.38 13.06
C PRO A 92 0.77 -8.19 12.82
N GLU A 93 0.71 -9.42 13.35
CA GLU A 93 -0.48 -10.27 13.24
C GLU A 93 -1.75 -9.66 13.83
N THR A 94 -1.59 -8.70 14.74
CA THR A 94 -2.70 -7.93 15.32
C THR A 94 -3.36 -7.00 14.32
N VAL A 95 -2.67 -6.62 13.24
CA VAL A 95 -3.23 -5.80 12.16
C VAL A 95 -3.99 -6.71 11.20
N LYS A 96 -5.32 -6.59 11.19
CA LYS A 96 -6.21 -7.46 10.42
C LYS A 96 -6.61 -6.87 9.07
N LYS A 97 -6.63 -5.56 8.97
CA LYS A 97 -7.02 -4.82 7.78
C LYS A 97 -6.06 -3.66 7.57
N VAL A 98 -5.78 -3.33 6.33
CA VAL A 98 -4.93 -2.20 5.97
C VAL A 98 -5.48 -1.49 4.73
N LEU A 99 -5.36 -0.17 4.72
CA LEU A 99 -5.53 0.64 3.53
C LEU A 99 -4.14 1.01 3.01
N PHE A 100 -3.72 0.39 1.92
CA PHE A 100 -2.51 0.76 1.20
C PHE A 100 -2.82 1.93 0.26
N ILE A 101 -1.97 2.96 0.28
CA ILE A 101 -2.12 4.15 -0.55
C ILE A 101 -0.77 4.46 -1.19
N ASP A 102 -0.72 4.61 -2.51
CA ASP A 102 0.47 5.07 -3.22
C ASP A 102 0.81 6.50 -2.83
N CYS A 103 2.10 6.81 -2.76
CA CYS A 103 2.58 8.10 -2.28
C CYS A 103 2.28 9.28 -3.23
N ASP A 104 1.92 9.02 -4.47
CA ASP A 104 1.56 10.04 -5.47
C ASP A 104 0.04 10.28 -5.57
N THR A 105 -0.68 10.03 -4.48
CA THR A 105 -2.12 10.26 -4.35
C THR A 105 -2.42 11.42 -3.39
N LEU A 106 -3.62 12.00 -3.51
CA LEU A 106 -4.14 12.98 -2.55
C LEU A 106 -5.44 12.49 -1.94
N VAL A 107 -5.50 12.51 -0.62
CA VAL A 107 -6.72 12.23 0.13
C VAL A 107 -7.51 13.55 0.26
N MET A 108 -8.70 13.58 -0.33
CA MET A 108 -9.53 14.78 -0.40
C MET A 108 -10.76 14.74 0.50
N GLN A 109 -10.96 13.64 1.22
CA GLN A 109 -12.14 13.43 2.08
C GLN A 109 -11.79 12.51 3.27
N ASP A 110 -12.72 12.42 4.22
CA ASP A 110 -12.69 11.43 5.28
C ASP A 110 -12.71 10.01 4.69
N LEU A 111 -11.77 9.19 5.10
CA LEU A 111 -11.63 7.81 4.63
C LEU A 111 -12.41 6.79 5.50
N THR A 112 -13.07 7.24 6.56
CA THR A 112 -13.86 6.35 7.43
C THR A 112 -14.88 5.51 6.64
N PRO A 113 -15.64 6.06 5.68
CA PRO A 113 -16.59 5.24 4.91
C PRO A 113 -15.92 4.13 4.09
N LEU A 114 -14.72 4.40 3.54
CA LEU A 114 -13.95 3.39 2.84
C LEU A 114 -13.39 2.34 3.81
N TRP A 115 -12.89 2.79 4.96
CA TRP A 115 -12.35 1.89 6.00
C TRP A 115 -13.41 0.97 6.59
N GLU A 116 -14.63 1.45 6.77
CA GLU A 116 -15.74 0.71 7.36
C GLU A 116 -16.49 -0.19 6.37
N MET A 117 -16.10 -0.18 5.09
CA MET A 117 -16.70 -1.08 4.10
C MET A 117 -16.64 -2.54 4.59
N ASP A 118 -17.78 -3.21 4.52
CA ASP A 118 -17.84 -4.65 4.74
C ASP A 118 -17.21 -5.36 3.54
N MET A 119 -16.17 -6.12 3.81
CA MET A 119 -15.44 -6.86 2.78
C MET A 119 -16.05 -8.24 2.46
N GLY A 120 -17.00 -8.72 3.31
CA GLY A 120 -17.64 -10.01 3.11
C GLY A 120 -16.61 -11.14 2.91
N ASP A 121 -16.68 -11.80 1.75
CA ASP A 121 -15.76 -12.87 1.33
C ASP A 121 -14.56 -12.38 0.50
N LYS A 122 -14.43 -11.07 0.32
CA LYS A 122 -13.38 -10.47 -0.52
C LYS A 122 -12.09 -10.23 0.26
N TRP A 123 -10.97 -10.51 -0.37
CA TRP A 123 -9.65 -10.34 0.23
C TRP A 123 -9.09 -8.94 0.02
N LEU A 124 -9.59 -8.24 -1.00
CA LEU A 124 -9.17 -6.89 -1.28
C LEU A 124 -10.25 -6.12 -2.07
N TYR A 125 -10.25 -4.80 -1.89
CA TYR A 125 -10.95 -3.84 -2.74
C TYR A 125 -9.95 -2.86 -3.35
N GLY A 126 -10.20 -2.48 -4.58
CA GLY A 126 -9.47 -1.46 -5.32
C GLY A 126 -10.37 -0.82 -6.36
N VAL A 127 -9.89 0.21 -7.02
CA VAL A 127 -10.60 0.90 -8.10
C VAL A 127 -10.32 0.19 -9.43
N ASP A 128 -11.33 0.05 -10.29
CA ASP A 128 -11.12 -0.46 -11.66
C ASP A 128 -10.10 0.44 -12.39
N ASP A 129 -9.09 -0.15 -12.98
CA ASP A 129 -8.06 0.58 -13.75
C ASP A 129 -8.58 1.05 -15.13
N CYS A 130 -9.86 0.84 -15.44
CA CYS A 130 -10.52 1.25 -16.68
C CYS A 130 -9.81 0.79 -17.96
N ARG A 131 -8.96 -0.25 -17.88
CA ARG A 131 -8.30 -0.83 -19.06
C ARG A 131 -9.31 -1.57 -19.91
N GLY A 132 -9.22 -1.40 -21.22
CA GLY A 132 -10.12 -2.07 -22.17
C GLY A 132 -9.97 -3.59 -22.20
N ALA A 133 -10.96 -4.29 -22.80
CA ALA A 133 -11.01 -5.74 -22.94
C ALA A 133 -9.73 -6.31 -23.57
N ALA A 134 -9.18 -5.66 -24.59
CA ALA A 134 -7.95 -6.09 -25.24
C ALA A 134 -6.75 -6.16 -24.29
N TYR A 135 -6.66 -5.21 -23.33
CA TYR A 135 -5.60 -5.20 -22.31
C TYR A 135 -5.74 -6.40 -21.37
N ARG A 136 -6.96 -6.67 -20.90
CA ARG A 136 -7.26 -7.84 -20.04
C ARG A 136 -6.89 -9.15 -20.74
N THR A 137 -7.29 -9.30 -21.99
CA THR A 137 -6.99 -10.49 -22.81
C THR A 137 -5.48 -10.69 -22.99
N ASN A 138 -4.71 -9.62 -23.20
CA ASN A 138 -3.24 -9.70 -23.29
C ASN A 138 -2.57 -10.19 -22.01
N LEU A 139 -3.24 -10.02 -20.87
CA LEU A 139 -2.81 -10.55 -19.56
C LEU A 139 -3.33 -11.97 -19.28
N GLY A 140 -4.02 -12.59 -20.21
CA GLY A 140 -4.63 -13.91 -20.03
C GLY A 140 -5.95 -13.89 -19.25
N LEU A 141 -6.52 -12.70 -19.00
CA LEU A 141 -7.81 -12.52 -18.33
C LEU A 141 -8.96 -12.57 -19.32
N GLN A 142 -10.18 -12.86 -18.84
CA GLN A 142 -11.38 -12.70 -19.64
C GLN A 142 -11.66 -11.19 -19.86
N PRO A 143 -12.30 -10.80 -20.95
CA PRO A 143 -12.65 -9.40 -21.22
C PRO A 143 -13.48 -8.73 -20.13
N THR A 144 -14.22 -9.53 -19.37
CA THR A 144 -15.12 -9.10 -18.29
C THR A 144 -14.53 -9.21 -16.90
N ASP A 145 -13.31 -9.77 -16.77
CA ASP A 145 -12.66 -9.90 -15.47
C ASP A 145 -12.35 -8.52 -14.87
N ASN A 146 -12.44 -8.43 -13.56
CA ASN A 146 -12.02 -7.21 -12.84
C ASN A 146 -10.51 -7.05 -12.97
N TYR A 147 -10.10 -5.85 -13.32
CA TYR A 147 -8.70 -5.44 -13.34
C TYR A 147 -8.56 -4.13 -12.58
N ILE A 148 -7.96 -4.19 -11.41
CA ILE A 148 -7.92 -3.05 -10.49
C ILE A 148 -6.61 -2.28 -10.60
N ASN A 149 -6.69 -0.98 -10.40
CA ASN A 149 -5.54 -0.15 -10.09
C ASN A 149 -5.08 -0.46 -8.66
N ASN A 150 -3.79 -0.69 -8.48
CA ASN A 150 -3.24 -1.11 -7.20
C ASN A 150 -2.68 0.05 -6.34
N GLY A 151 -2.93 1.29 -6.73
CA GLY A 151 -2.47 2.47 -5.99
C GLY A 151 -3.24 2.76 -4.70
N VAL A 152 -4.51 2.31 -4.62
CA VAL A 152 -5.31 2.37 -3.40
C VAL A 152 -6.00 1.04 -3.20
N LEU A 153 -5.63 0.32 -2.13
CA LEU A 153 -6.12 -1.03 -1.84
C LEU A 153 -6.58 -1.13 -0.38
N LEU A 154 -7.83 -1.52 -0.17
CA LEU A 154 -8.29 -1.97 1.13
C LEU A 154 -8.10 -3.49 1.19
N VAL A 155 -7.29 -3.98 2.11
CA VAL A 155 -6.84 -5.37 2.16
C VAL A 155 -7.24 -6.03 3.48
N ASP A 156 -7.85 -7.22 3.38
CA ASP A 156 -8.00 -8.14 4.49
C ASP A 156 -6.72 -8.94 4.66
N LEU A 157 -5.91 -8.58 5.66
CA LEU A 157 -4.62 -9.23 5.90
C LEU A 157 -4.77 -10.65 6.47
N ASP A 158 -5.85 -10.94 7.20
CA ASP A 158 -6.10 -12.29 7.70
C ASP A 158 -6.42 -13.23 6.53
N ALA A 159 -7.23 -12.77 5.57
CA ALA A 159 -7.48 -13.52 4.35
C ALA A 159 -6.21 -13.73 3.53
N TRP A 160 -5.36 -12.70 3.40
CA TRP A 160 -4.09 -12.81 2.66
C TRP A 160 -3.12 -13.78 3.33
N ARG A 161 -2.99 -13.75 4.66
CA ARG A 161 -2.16 -14.71 5.42
C ARG A 161 -2.68 -16.13 5.26
N LYS A 162 -3.98 -16.33 5.45
CA LYS A 162 -4.63 -17.64 5.34
C LYS A 162 -4.43 -18.29 3.97
N ASN A 163 -4.41 -17.47 2.92
CA ASN A 163 -4.30 -17.94 1.53
C ASN A 163 -2.89 -17.82 0.96
N ASN A 164 -1.89 -17.49 1.77
CA ASN A 164 -0.48 -17.40 1.39
C ASN A 164 -0.26 -16.56 0.13
N VAL A 165 -0.84 -15.34 0.08
CA VAL A 165 -0.77 -14.48 -1.11
C VAL A 165 0.66 -14.15 -1.51
N GLU A 166 1.57 -14.01 -0.55
CA GLU A 166 2.99 -13.79 -0.83
C GLU A 166 3.61 -14.93 -1.63
N ASP A 167 3.29 -16.18 -1.28
CA ASP A 167 3.82 -17.37 -1.96
C ASP A 167 3.23 -17.55 -3.36
N MET A 168 2.03 -16.99 -3.62
CA MET A 168 1.46 -16.97 -4.97
C MET A 168 2.23 -16.06 -5.92
N PHE A 169 2.92 -15.05 -5.38
CA PHE A 169 3.72 -14.11 -6.16
C PHE A 169 5.15 -14.63 -6.40
N LEU A 170 5.72 -15.36 -5.45
CA LEU A 170 7.08 -15.89 -5.49
C LEU A 170 7.22 -17.14 -6.35
#